data_87566382171f4354cd3ee436e2cd0502
#
_entry.id   87566382171f4354cd3ee436e2cd0502
#
_cell.length_a   1.000
_cell.length_b   1.000
_cell.length_c   1.000
_cell.angle_alpha   90.00
_cell.angle_beta   90.00
_cell.angle_gamma   90.00
#
_symmetry.space_group_name_H-M   'P 1'
#
loop_
_entity.id
_entity.type
_entity.pdbx_description
1 polymer ?
#
loop_
_entity_poly.entity_id
_entity_poly.type
_entity_poly.pdbx_seq_one_letter_code
_entity_poly.pdbx_strand_id
1 'polypeptide(L)'
;MRTVDETSAGGLVVDAAGSSAALIGRLDRRGRLLWSLPKGHLEEGETAEQAAVREVEEETGIIASVRAFLGSIDYWFVAEDRRIHKTVHHYLLDAHGGELSDADVEVTEVAWVPLSELDSRLAYADERRLVRRAAQILEETA
;
A
#
# COMPACT_ATOMS: atom_id res chain seq x y z
N MET A 1 3.63 -30.38 -4.35
CA MET A 1 3.92 -29.11 -3.67
C MET A 1 2.64 -28.52 -3.12
N ARG A 2 2.62 -28.21 -1.83
CA ARG A 2 1.43 -27.66 -1.18
C ARG A 2 1.19 -26.20 -1.59
N THR A 3 -0.07 -25.84 -1.79
CA THR A 3 -0.45 -24.46 -2.07
C THR A 3 -0.97 -23.80 -0.80
N VAL A 4 -0.50 -22.59 -0.52
CA VAL A 4 -0.92 -21.78 0.62
C VAL A 4 -1.41 -20.44 0.11
N ASP A 5 -2.56 -20.00 0.61
CA ASP A 5 -3.12 -18.67 0.31
C ASP A 5 -2.73 -17.69 1.41
N GLU A 6 -2.23 -16.53 1.02
CA GLU A 6 -1.95 -15.42 1.92
C GLU A 6 -2.72 -14.19 1.47
N THR A 7 -3.23 -13.42 2.43
CA THR A 7 -3.98 -12.19 2.14
C THR A 7 -3.38 -11.03 2.89
N SER A 8 -3.17 -9.95 2.16
CA SER A 8 -2.70 -8.66 2.69
C SER A 8 -3.65 -7.55 2.29
N ALA A 9 -3.55 -6.43 2.96
CA ALA A 9 -4.30 -5.24 2.60
C ALA A 9 -3.47 -3.99 2.87
N GLY A 10 -3.77 -2.93 2.15
CA GLY A 10 -3.11 -1.66 2.28
C GLY A 10 -3.74 -0.66 1.32
N GLY A 11 -2.99 0.33 0.91
CA GLY A 11 -3.52 1.24 -0.08
C GLY A 11 -2.80 2.56 -0.21
N LEU A 12 -3.47 3.45 -0.91
CA LEU A 12 -3.01 4.79 -1.20
C LEU A 12 -3.68 5.76 -0.22
N VAL A 13 -2.90 6.31 0.69
CA VAL A 13 -3.40 7.30 1.65
C VAL A 13 -3.06 8.70 1.15
N VAL A 14 -4.10 9.50 0.96
CA VAL A 14 -4.01 10.87 0.41
C VAL A 14 -4.10 11.87 1.55
N ASP A 15 -3.27 12.91 1.49
CA ASP A 15 -3.26 13.95 2.52
C ASP A 15 -4.55 14.78 2.50
N ALA A 16 -4.76 15.59 3.54
CA ALA A 16 -5.97 16.38 3.69
C ALA A 16 -6.19 17.37 2.53
N ALA A 17 -5.11 17.85 1.93
CA ALA A 17 -5.16 18.76 0.79
C ALA A 17 -5.51 18.04 -0.52
N GLY A 18 -5.45 16.71 -0.56
CA GLY A 18 -5.71 15.95 -1.77
C GLY A 18 -4.61 16.07 -2.82
N SER A 19 -3.38 16.40 -2.41
CA SER A 19 -2.28 16.70 -3.33
C SER A 19 -1.14 15.68 -3.32
N SER A 20 -1.02 14.90 -2.25
CA SER A 20 0.09 13.95 -2.10
C SER A 20 -0.39 12.65 -1.45
N ALA A 21 0.37 11.59 -1.66
CA ALA A 21 0.12 10.29 -1.02
C ALA A 21 1.39 9.81 -0.32
N ALA A 22 1.20 9.02 0.75
CA ALA A 22 2.33 8.47 1.48
C ALA A 22 2.79 7.16 0.84
N LEU A 23 4.06 7.12 0.48
CA LEU A 23 4.71 5.92 -0.04
C LEU A 23 5.78 5.44 0.92
N ILE A 24 6.05 4.14 0.89
CA ILE A 24 7.15 3.54 1.62
C ILE A 24 8.25 3.13 0.66
N GLY A 25 9.49 3.23 1.13
CA GLY A 25 10.67 2.79 0.39
C GLY A 25 11.34 1.62 1.11
N ARG A 26 11.69 0.59 0.35
CA ARG A 26 12.45 -0.57 0.83
C ARG A 26 13.64 -0.79 -0.07
N LEU A 27 14.76 -1.22 0.50
CA LEU A 27 15.93 -1.57 -0.29
C LEU A 27 15.76 -2.97 -0.89
N ASP A 28 16.07 -3.09 -2.18
CA ASP A 28 16.16 -4.40 -2.81
C ASP A 28 17.50 -5.07 -2.47
N ARG A 29 17.73 -6.28 -3.02
CA ARG A 29 18.96 -7.04 -2.77
C ARG A 29 20.23 -6.31 -3.23
N ARG A 30 20.09 -5.38 -4.19
CA ARG A 30 21.20 -4.59 -4.73
C ARG A 30 21.37 -3.25 -4.03
N GLY A 31 20.61 -2.99 -2.98
CA GLY A 31 20.64 -1.74 -2.23
C GLY A 31 19.93 -0.58 -2.91
N ARG A 32 19.09 -0.86 -3.94
CA ARG A 32 18.28 0.19 -4.57
C ARG A 32 17.01 0.42 -3.79
N LEU A 33 16.63 1.68 -3.61
CA LEU A 33 15.40 2.05 -2.94
C LEU A 33 14.22 1.90 -3.91
N LEU A 34 13.29 1.02 -3.56
CA LEU A 34 12.07 0.79 -4.34
C LEU A 34 10.87 1.35 -3.59
N TRP A 35 10.11 2.21 -4.24
CA TRP A 35 8.91 2.82 -3.66
C TRP A 35 7.67 1.99 -3.95
N SER A 36 6.82 1.86 -2.95
CA SER A 36 5.58 1.08 -3.05
C SER A 36 4.50 1.62 -2.12
N LEU A 37 3.28 1.11 -2.32
CA LEU A 37 2.17 1.39 -1.43
C LEU A 37 2.32 0.60 -0.12
N PRO A 38 2.00 1.20 1.03
CA PRO A 38 2.03 0.48 2.31
C PRO A 38 1.00 -0.65 2.33
N LYS A 39 1.36 -1.80 2.87
CA LYS A 39 0.51 -2.97 2.98
C LYS A 39 1.09 -3.99 3.94
N GLY A 40 0.26 -4.90 4.44
CA GLY A 40 0.71 -6.02 5.25
C GLY A 40 -0.39 -7.05 5.46
N HIS A 41 -0.05 -8.15 6.12
CA HIS A 41 -0.93 -9.29 6.31
C HIS A 41 -2.13 -8.95 7.20
N LEU A 42 -3.29 -9.55 6.88
CA LEU A 42 -4.45 -9.50 7.77
C LEU A 42 -4.14 -10.28 9.05
N GLU A 43 -4.61 -9.75 10.17
CA GLU A 43 -4.62 -10.45 11.44
C GLU A 43 -5.92 -11.21 11.62
N GLU A 44 -5.92 -12.21 12.48
CA GLU A 44 -7.11 -13.02 12.75
C GLU A 44 -8.29 -12.15 13.19
N GLY A 45 -9.44 -12.36 12.55
CA GLY A 45 -10.66 -11.62 12.86
C GLY A 45 -10.74 -10.23 12.23
N GLU A 46 -9.71 -9.82 11.49
CA GLU A 46 -9.62 -8.51 10.87
C GLU A 46 -10.22 -8.53 9.46
N THR A 47 -11.00 -7.51 9.10
CA THR A 47 -11.42 -7.33 7.71
C THR A 47 -10.27 -6.73 6.89
N ALA A 48 -10.34 -6.84 5.57
CA ALA A 48 -9.33 -6.24 4.70
C ALA A 48 -9.25 -4.71 4.90
N GLU A 49 -10.40 -4.04 5.09
CA GLU A 49 -10.42 -2.60 5.35
C GLU A 49 -9.73 -2.24 6.67
N GLN A 50 -10.01 -3.01 7.72
CA GLN A 50 -9.36 -2.80 9.02
C GLN A 50 -7.85 -3.01 8.93
N ALA A 51 -7.42 -4.04 8.20
CA ALA A 51 -6.01 -4.33 7.98
C ALA A 51 -5.33 -3.20 7.20
N ALA A 52 -6.01 -2.66 6.18
CA ALA A 52 -5.46 -1.56 5.39
C ALA A 52 -5.20 -0.32 6.26
N VAL A 53 -6.17 0.05 7.10
CA VAL A 53 -6.02 1.19 8.02
C VAL A 53 -4.86 0.96 8.99
N ARG A 54 -4.80 -0.21 9.59
CA ARG A 54 -3.74 -0.55 10.56
C ARG A 54 -2.36 -0.58 9.90
N GLU A 55 -2.22 -1.23 8.75
CA GLU A 55 -0.93 -1.36 8.05
C GLU A 55 -0.43 0.00 7.53
N VAL A 56 -1.32 0.85 7.04
CA VAL A 56 -0.95 2.21 6.62
C VAL A 56 -0.38 2.97 7.82
N GLU A 57 -1.01 2.88 8.98
CA GLU A 57 -0.49 3.53 10.18
C GLU A 57 0.84 2.93 10.63
N GLU A 58 0.95 1.61 10.66
CA GLU A 58 2.20 0.94 11.07
C GLU A 58 3.38 1.30 10.16
N GLU A 59 3.15 1.29 8.85
CA GLU A 59 4.24 1.51 7.88
C GLU A 59 4.54 2.99 7.60
N THR A 60 3.56 3.87 7.73
CA THR A 60 3.74 5.29 7.40
C THR A 60 3.63 6.24 8.57
N GLY A 61 2.97 5.85 9.65
CA GLY A 61 2.64 6.75 10.76
C GLY A 61 1.32 7.51 10.56
N ILE A 62 0.67 7.35 9.42
CA ILE A 62 -0.54 8.12 9.09
C ILE A 62 -1.80 7.40 9.52
N ILE A 63 -2.65 8.12 10.27
CA ILE A 63 -3.97 7.66 10.69
C ILE A 63 -4.97 8.03 9.60
N ALA A 64 -5.69 7.05 9.10
CA ALA A 64 -6.55 7.25 7.92
C ALA A 64 -7.85 6.44 8.01
N SER A 65 -8.79 6.77 7.15
CA SER A 65 -10.02 5.99 6.96
C SER A 65 -10.19 5.63 5.50
N VAL A 66 -10.89 4.52 5.23
CA VAL A 66 -11.13 4.04 3.87
C VAL A 66 -12.17 4.92 3.18
N ARG A 67 -11.84 5.34 1.96
CA ARG A 67 -12.76 6.07 1.07
C ARG A 67 -13.38 5.14 0.04
N ALA A 68 -12.57 4.30 -0.60
CA ALA A 68 -13.03 3.44 -1.70
C ALA A 68 -12.10 2.25 -1.87
N PHE A 69 -12.62 1.18 -2.49
CA PHE A 69 -11.82 0.04 -2.88
C PHE A 69 -11.17 0.32 -4.24
N LEU A 70 -9.88 0.11 -4.37
CA LEU A 70 -9.16 0.32 -5.62
C LEU A 70 -9.05 -0.94 -6.47
N GLY A 71 -8.80 -2.08 -5.84
CA GLY A 71 -8.63 -3.33 -6.55
C GLY A 71 -7.72 -4.30 -5.80
N SER A 72 -7.61 -5.50 -6.35
CA SER A 72 -6.75 -6.54 -5.78
C SER A 72 -5.65 -6.91 -6.77
N ILE A 73 -4.48 -7.23 -6.24
CA ILE A 73 -3.35 -7.72 -7.01
C ILE A 73 -3.07 -9.15 -6.52
N ASP A 74 -2.98 -10.08 -7.47
CA ASP A 74 -2.64 -11.47 -7.18
C ASP A 74 -1.28 -11.80 -7.75
N TYR A 75 -0.50 -12.56 -7.02
CA TYR A 75 0.72 -13.13 -7.57
C TYR A 75 1.09 -14.43 -6.89
N TRP A 76 1.93 -15.21 -7.57
CA TRP A 76 2.37 -16.53 -7.12
C TRP A 76 3.88 -16.54 -6.95
N PHE A 77 4.33 -17.22 -5.92
CA PHE A 77 5.76 -17.48 -5.75
C PHE A 77 5.97 -18.79 -4.99
N VAL A 78 7.20 -19.29 -5.01
CA VAL A 78 7.58 -20.53 -4.33
C VAL A 78 8.53 -20.18 -3.19
N ALA A 79 8.23 -20.70 -2.00
CA ALA A 79 9.07 -20.56 -0.83
C ALA A 79 8.99 -21.83 0.01
N GLU A 80 10.13 -22.38 0.42
CA GLU A 80 10.19 -23.54 1.32
C GLU A 80 9.32 -24.72 0.86
N ASP A 81 9.44 -25.11 -0.41
CA ASP A 81 8.67 -26.21 -1.01
C ASP A 81 7.15 -25.99 -1.02
N ARG A 82 6.72 -24.75 -0.89
CA ARG A 82 5.30 -24.38 -0.99
C ARG A 82 5.08 -23.44 -2.13
N ARG A 83 3.92 -23.54 -2.78
CA ARG A 83 3.45 -22.58 -3.76
C ARG A 83 2.55 -21.61 -3.00
N ILE A 84 2.90 -20.33 -3.02
CA ILE A 84 2.15 -19.32 -2.32
C ILE A 84 1.36 -18.48 -3.31
N HIS A 85 0.05 -18.40 -3.10
CA HIS A 85 -0.84 -17.49 -3.81
C HIS A 85 -1.11 -16.32 -2.89
N LYS A 86 -0.61 -15.15 -3.24
CA LYS A 86 -0.81 -13.96 -2.45
C LYS A 86 -1.79 -13.01 -3.12
N THR A 87 -2.78 -12.57 -2.35
CA THR A 87 -3.75 -11.56 -2.77
C THR A 87 -3.57 -10.33 -1.90
N VAL A 88 -3.45 -9.17 -2.52
CA VAL A 88 -3.33 -7.90 -1.80
C VAL A 88 -4.51 -7.00 -2.19
N HIS A 89 -5.35 -6.67 -1.21
CA HIS A 89 -6.49 -5.76 -1.41
C HIS A 89 -6.03 -4.34 -1.14
N HIS A 90 -6.24 -3.45 -2.11
CA HIS A 90 -5.82 -2.06 -2.00
C HIS A 90 -7.02 -1.12 -1.94
N TYR A 91 -6.91 -0.13 -1.06
CA TYR A 91 -7.95 0.89 -0.84
C TYR A 91 -7.39 2.28 -1.08
N LEU A 92 -8.29 3.20 -1.39
CA LEU A 92 -8.02 4.63 -1.34
C LEU A 92 -8.42 5.11 0.06
N LEU A 93 -7.49 5.76 0.77
CA LEU A 93 -7.71 6.22 2.13
C LEU A 93 -7.50 7.73 2.24
N ASP A 94 -8.24 8.35 3.16
CA ASP A 94 -8.07 9.76 3.51
C ASP A 94 -7.30 9.89 4.82
N ALA A 95 -6.25 10.68 4.83
CA ALA A 95 -5.48 10.96 6.03
C ALA A 95 -6.26 11.87 6.98
N HIS A 96 -6.26 11.52 8.26
CA HIS A 96 -6.92 12.30 9.32
C HIS A 96 -5.94 12.83 10.36
N GLY A 97 -4.77 12.24 10.47
CA GLY A 97 -3.80 12.62 11.48
C GLY A 97 -2.53 11.80 11.40
N GLY A 98 -1.70 11.93 12.43
CA GLY A 98 -0.42 11.28 12.48
C GLY A 98 0.66 12.06 11.75
N GLU A 99 1.88 11.56 11.83
CA GLU A 99 3.05 12.13 11.16
C GLU A 99 3.83 11.01 10.49
N LEU A 100 4.46 11.29 9.37
CA LEU A 100 5.31 10.32 8.69
C LEU A 100 6.37 9.77 9.64
N SER A 101 6.51 8.46 9.68
CA SER A 101 7.46 7.77 10.53
C SER A 101 8.02 6.54 9.81
N ASP A 102 9.33 6.38 9.83
CA ASP A 102 10.03 5.21 9.33
C ASP A 102 10.40 4.23 10.45
N ALA A 103 9.67 4.29 11.58
CA ALA A 103 9.95 3.46 12.75
C ALA A 103 9.71 1.97 12.52
N ASP A 104 8.90 1.59 11.51
CA ASP A 104 8.70 0.20 11.14
C ASP A 104 10.01 -0.38 10.61
N VAL A 105 10.46 -1.52 11.17
CA VAL A 105 11.73 -2.14 10.80
C VAL A 105 11.79 -2.63 9.36
N GLU A 106 10.63 -2.84 8.72
CA GLU A 106 10.56 -3.28 7.34
C GLU A 106 10.62 -2.13 6.33
N VAL A 107 10.61 -0.89 6.80
CA VAL A 107 10.58 0.32 5.97
C VAL A 107 11.88 1.09 6.11
N THR A 108 12.48 1.46 4.99
CA THR A 108 13.71 2.28 4.98
C THR A 108 13.40 3.77 4.97
N GLU A 109 12.41 4.18 4.18
CA GLU A 109 11.99 5.57 4.07
C GLU A 109 10.48 5.66 3.92
N VAL A 110 9.91 6.79 4.33
CA VAL A 110 8.51 7.15 4.12
C VAL A 110 8.48 8.57 3.59
N ALA A 111 7.65 8.84 2.60
CA ALA A 111 7.56 10.18 2.02
C ALA A 111 6.15 10.49 1.52
N TRP A 112 5.75 11.77 1.66
CA TRP A 112 4.64 12.32 0.91
C TRP A 112 5.10 12.60 -0.51
N VAL A 113 4.47 11.98 -1.49
CA VAL A 113 4.81 12.11 -2.90
C VAL A 113 3.65 12.78 -3.63
N PRO A 114 3.90 13.85 -4.40
CA PRO A 114 2.82 14.49 -5.17
C PRO A 114 2.10 13.47 -6.05
N LEU A 115 0.79 13.58 -6.13
CA LEU A 115 -0.02 12.64 -6.93
C LEU A 115 0.45 12.58 -8.39
N SER A 116 0.91 13.70 -8.93
CA SER A 116 1.44 13.77 -10.30
C SER A 116 2.74 12.98 -10.51
N GLU A 117 3.44 12.62 -9.43
CA GLU A 117 4.71 11.89 -9.51
C GLU A 117 4.58 10.41 -9.17
N LEU A 118 3.41 9.94 -8.73
CA LEU A 118 3.24 8.56 -8.30
C LEU A 118 3.56 7.56 -9.41
N ASP A 119 3.12 7.83 -10.63
CA ASP A 119 3.32 6.91 -11.74
C ASP A 119 4.80 6.71 -12.05
N SER A 120 5.62 7.76 -11.94
CA SER A 120 7.06 7.66 -12.17
C SER A 120 7.84 7.12 -10.95
N ARG A 121 7.27 7.25 -9.75
CA ARG A 121 7.93 6.88 -8.51
C ARG A 121 7.75 5.41 -8.14
N LEU A 122 6.53 4.87 -8.33
CA LEU A 122 6.21 3.50 -7.96
C LEU A 122 6.98 2.48 -8.79
N ALA A 123 7.58 1.51 -8.10
CA ALA A 123 8.40 0.48 -8.73
C ALA A 123 7.58 -0.58 -9.50
N TYR A 124 6.32 -0.81 -9.10
CA TYR A 124 5.53 -1.94 -9.59
C TYR A 124 4.38 -1.51 -10.50
N ALA A 125 4.29 -2.15 -11.67
CA ALA A 125 3.27 -1.83 -12.68
C ALA A 125 1.84 -2.01 -12.17
N ASP A 126 1.60 -3.03 -11.35
CA ASP A 126 0.27 -3.29 -10.81
C ASP A 126 -0.18 -2.16 -9.88
N GLU A 127 0.73 -1.63 -9.08
CA GLU A 127 0.43 -0.49 -8.21
C GLU A 127 0.21 0.79 -9.02
N ARG A 128 0.96 0.98 -10.10
CA ARG A 128 0.74 2.14 -10.99
C ARG A 128 -0.67 2.14 -11.57
N ARG A 129 -1.19 0.96 -11.94
CA ARG A 129 -2.58 0.83 -12.43
C ARG A 129 -3.59 1.24 -11.38
N LEU A 130 -3.40 0.81 -10.13
CA LEU A 130 -4.28 1.17 -9.03
C LEU A 130 -4.29 2.67 -8.76
N VAL A 131 -3.13 3.30 -8.85
CA VAL A 131 -3.01 4.75 -8.65
C VAL A 131 -3.74 5.53 -9.74
N ARG A 132 -3.72 5.06 -10.99
CA ARG A 132 -4.50 5.69 -12.07
C ARG A 132 -6.00 5.61 -11.78
N ARG A 133 -6.46 4.47 -11.25
CA ARG A 133 -7.85 4.32 -10.82
C ARG A 133 -8.19 5.28 -9.68
N ALA A 134 -7.28 5.43 -8.72
CA ALA A 134 -7.45 6.37 -7.62
C ALA A 134 -7.59 7.81 -8.12
N ALA A 135 -6.79 8.20 -9.12
CA ALA A 135 -6.88 9.53 -9.72
C ALA A 135 -8.27 9.78 -10.32
N GLN A 136 -8.87 8.80 -10.98
CA GLN A 136 -10.22 8.90 -11.51
C GLN A 136 -11.25 9.09 -10.40
N ILE A 137 -11.15 8.33 -9.32
CA ILE A 137 -12.07 8.46 -8.18
C ILE A 137 -11.95 9.85 -7.54
N LEU A 138 -10.74 10.35 -7.37
CA LEU A 138 -10.49 11.67 -6.79
C LEU A 138 -11.07 12.79 -7.67
N GLU A 139 -10.98 12.67 -8.98
CA GLU A 139 -11.60 13.63 -9.91
C GLU A 139 -13.13 13.62 -9.82
N GLU A 140 -13.73 12.42 -9.73
CA GLU A 140 -15.19 12.26 -9.66
C GLU A 140 -15.78 12.77 -8.34
N THR A 141 -14.98 12.78 -7.27
CA THR A 141 -15.46 13.16 -5.92
C THR A 141 -14.97 14.52 -5.45
N ALA A 142 -14.28 15.24 -6.33
CA ALA A 142 -13.74 16.56 -6.02
C ALA A 142 -14.84 17.64 -6.02
#